data_8e246d080b613c5356013ea505d21d5f
#
_entry.id   8e246d080b613c5356013ea505d21d5f
#
_cell.length_a   1.000
_cell.length_b   1.000
_cell.length_c   1.000
_cell.angle_alpha   90.00
_cell.angle_beta   90.00
_cell.angle_gamma   90.00
#
_symmetry.space_group_name_H-M   'P 1'
#
loop_
_entity.id
_entity.type
_entity.pdbx_description
1 polymer ?
#
loop_
_entity_poly.entity_id
_entity_poly.type
_entity_poly.pdbx_seq_one_letter_code
_entity_poly.pdbx_strand_id
1 'polypeptide(L)'
;MYEATAGRFGQIDVLYNNAGIMPADDASVLDTSSEAWQRVQDVNTKGVFLCCKHGIPHLLARGGGSVINVASFVALVGAATSQISYTASKGAVLAMTRELAVEFARQGVRVNALCPGPVETPLLMRLFEETPGALERRMVHVPMGRFAQAREIANGALFLAGDESSYVTGSTFLVDGGLTAAYVTPE
;
A
#
# COMPACT_ATOMS: atom_id res chain seq x y z
N MET A 1 2.67 2.97 -21.07
CA MET A 1 1.97 3.95 -20.21
C MET A 1 2.84 5.20 -20.00
N TYR A 2 3.98 5.15 -19.33
CA TYR A 2 4.81 6.33 -18.96
C TYR A 2 5.24 7.18 -20.15
N GLU A 3 5.77 6.57 -21.24
CA GLU A 3 6.11 7.26 -22.48
C GLU A 3 4.93 8.08 -23.05
N ALA A 4 3.73 7.48 -23.09
CA ALA A 4 2.54 8.16 -23.58
C ALA A 4 2.11 9.30 -22.65
N THR A 5 2.26 9.13 -21.32
CA THR A 5 1.95 10.16 -20.33
C THR A 5 2.93 11.33 -20.45
N ALA A 6 4.22 11.06 -20.48
CA ALA A 6 5.26 12.09 -20.63
C ALA A 6 5.10 12.82 -21.99
N GLY A 7 4.84 12.09 -23.07
CA GLY A 7 4.61 12.69 -24.39
C GLY A 7 3.37 13.59 -24.45
N ARG A 8 2.32 13.32 -23.65
CA ARG A 8 1.10 14.11 -23.63
C ARG A 8 1.19 15.32 -22.67
N PHE A 9 1.82 15.16 -21.51
CA PHE A 9 1.81 16.17 -20.43
C PHE A 9 3.18 16.84 -20.22
N GLY A 10 4.19 16.42 -20.97
CA GLY A 10 5.55 16.97 -20.91
C GLY A 10 6.42 16.34 -19.84
N GLN A 11 5.88 15.95 -18.70
CA GLN A 11 6.62 15.35 -17.57
C GLN A 11 5.73 14.45 -16.71
N ILE A 12 6.37 13.72 -15.80
CA ILE A 12 5.74 12.95 -14.73
C ILE A 12 6.37 13.40 -13.41
N ASP A 13 5.56 13.78 -12.43
CA ASP A 13 5.98 14.29 -11.13
C ASP A 13 5.79 13.28 -10.02
N VAL A 14 4.77 12.43 -10.14
CA VAL A 14 4.35 11.48 -9.11
C VAL A 14 4.05 10.12 -9.72
N LEU A 15 4.57 9.06 -9.08
CA LEU A 15 4.17 7.69 -9.32
C LEU A 15 3.33 7.21 -8.12
N TYR A 16 2.07 6.87 -8.36
CA TYR A 16 1.17 6.31 -7.36
C TYR A 16 0.87 4.84 -7.67
N ASN A 17 1.64 3.95 -7.07
CA ASN A 17 1.57 2.50 -7.29
C ASN A 17 0.52 1.89 -6.36
N ASN A 18 -0.74 1.97 -6.76
CA ASN A 18 -1.90 1.61 -5.94
C ASN A 18 -2.52 0.24 -6.31
N ALA A 19 -2.35 -0.22 -7.56
CA ALA A 19 -2.96 -1.45 -8.01
C ALA A 19 -2.55 -2.65 -7.13
N GLY A 20 -3.55 -3.44 -6.71
CA GLY A 20 -3.33 -4.60 -5.87
C GLY A 20 -4.58 -5.47 -5.79
N ILE A 21 -4.38 -6.75 -5.51
CA ILE A 21 -5.45 -7.73 -5.34
C ILE A 21 -5.30 -8.47 -4.00
N MET A 22 -6.43 -8.91 -3.47
CA MET A 22 -6.58 -9.81 -2.32
C MET A 22 -7.70 -10.78 -2.66
N PRO A 23 -7.41 -11.85 -3.40
CA PRO A 23 -8.42 -12.80 -3.84
C PRO A 23 -8.86 -13.73 -2.69
N ALA A 24 -10.07 -14.29 -2.81
CA ALA A 24 -10.67 -15.15 -1.76
C ALA A 24 -9.96 -16.49 -1.56
N ASP A 25 -9.21 -16.96 -2.55
CA ASP A 25 -8.41 -18.18 -2.51
C ASP A 25 -6.99 -17.99 -1.96
N ASP A 26 -6.64 -16.78 -1.49
CA ASP A 26 -5.48 -16.49 -0.66
C ASP A 26 -5.86 -16.66 0.81
N ALA A 27 -5.49 -17.76 1.40
CA ALA A 27 -5.89 -18.21 2.72
C ALA A 27 -4.67 -18.55 3.61
N SER A 28 -4.73 -19.66 4.35
CA SER A 28 -3.58 -20.15 5.14
C SER A 28 -2.45 -20.63 4.24
N VAL A 29 -1.24 -20.74 4.80
CA VAL A 29 -0.09 -21.30 4.09
C VAL A 29 -0.32 -22.75 3.66
N LEU A 30 -1.23 -23.46 4.31
CA LEU A 30 -1.55 -24.87 4.01
C LEU A 30 -2.56 -24.97 2.85
N ASP A 31 -3.42 -23.95 2.66
CA ASP A 31 -4.56 -24.00 1.74
C ASP A 31 -4.34 -23.13 0.48
N THR A 32 -3.44 -22.14 0.54
CA THR A 32 -3.13 -21.28 -0.62
C THR A 32 -2.34 -22.05 -1.67
N SER A 33 -2.89 -22.18 -2.87
CA SER A 33 -2.18 -22.83 -3.98
C SER A 33 -1.01 -21.99 -4.48
N SER A 34 -0.05 -22.64 -5.14
CA SER A 34 1.07 -21.92 -5.77
C SER A 34 0.60 -20.93 -6.84
N GLU A 35 -0.48 -21.24 -7.54
CA GLU A 35 -1.07 -20.39 -8.57
C GLU A 35 -1.72 -19.14 -7.94
N ALA A 36 -2.46 -19.30 -6.84
CA ALA A 36 -3.02 -18.18 -6.08
C ALA A 36 -1.92 -17.28 -5.51
N TRP A 37 -0.89 -17.90 -4.91
CA TRP A 37 0.31 -17.19 -4.46
C TRP A 37 0.93 -16.37 -5.58
N GLN A 38 1.26 -17.02 -6.70
CA GLN A 38 1.95 -16.37 -7.82
C GLN A 38 1.15 -15.21 -8.41
N ARG A 39 -0.18 -15.39 -8.56
CA ARG A 39 -1.06 -14.34 -9.07
C ARG A 39 -1.01 -13.07 -8.20
N VAL A 40 -1.02 -13.23 -6.88
CA VAL A 40 -0.91 -12.08 -5.95
C VAL A 40 0.47 -11.43 -6.06
N GLN A 41 1.55 -12.22 -6.11
CA GLN A 41 2.91 -11.69 -6.26
C GLN A 41 3.11 -10.97 -7.60
N ASP A 42 2.56 -11.49 -8.69
CA ASP A 42 2.66 -10.86 -10.01
C ASP A 42 2.01 -9.48 -10.05
N VAL A 43 0.86 -9.31 -9.39
CA VAL A 43 0.17 -8.01 -9.34
C VAL A 43 0.79 -7.10 -8.27
N ASN A 44 0.85 -7.57 -7.03
CA ASN A 44 1.15 -6.69 -5.88
C ASN A 44 2.65 -6.38 -5.73
N THR A 45 3.52 -7.34 -6.05
CA THR A 45 4.97 -7.20 -5.89
C THR A 45 5.63 -6.83 -7.19
N LYS A 46 5.52 -7.70 -8.20
CA LYS A 46 6.14 -7.49 -9.52
C LYS A 46 5.54 -6.29 -10.26
N GLY A 47 4.22 -6.05 -10.11
CA GLY A 47 3.57 -4.86 -10.67
C GLY A 47 4.19 -3.57 -10.15
N VAL A 48 4.39 -3.45 -8.83
CA VAL A 48 5.04 -2.27 -8.22
C VAL A 48 6.49 -2.15 -8.68
N PHE A 49 7.25 -3.26 -8.71
CA PHE A 49 8.62 -3.28 -9.25
C PHE A 49 8.66 -2.75 -10.69
N LEU A 50 7.79 -3.24 -11.57
CA LEU A 50 7.75 -2.79 -12.97
C LEU A 50 7.36 -1.32 -13.10
N CYS A 51 6.41 -0.85 -12.28
CA CYS A 51 6.03 0.56 -12.25
C CYS A 51 7.20 1.45 -11.82
N CYS A 52 7.94 1.06 -10.78
CA CYS A 52 9.15 1.78 -10.36
C CYS A 52 10.23 1.73 -11.43
N LYS A 53 10.52 0.54 -11.99
CA LYS A 53 11.55 0.33 -13.02
C LYS A 53 11.36 1.23 -14.24
N HIS A 54 10.11 1.39 -14.69
CA HIS A 54 9.81 2.16 -15.90
C HIS A 54 9.38 3.60 -15.61
N GLY A 55 8.94 3.90 -14.39
CA GLY A 55 8.48 5.24 -14.01
C GLY A 55 9.59 6.13 -13.45
N ILE A 56 10.49 5.59 -12.61
CA ILE A 56 11.56 6.37 -11.98
C ILE A 56 12.46 7.08 -13.00
N PRO A 57 12.83 6.51 -14.14
CA PRO A 57 13.61 7.24 -15.15
C PRO A 57 12.98 8.56 -15.60
N HIS A 58 11.64 8.66 -15.66
CA HIS A 58 10.95 9.89 -16.01
C HIS A 58 11.03 10.94 -14.87
N LEU A 59 11.03 10.51 -13.61
CA LEU A 59 11.25 11.40 -12.46
C LEU A 59 12.69 11.92 -12.46
N LEU A 60 13.67 11.07 -12.73
CA LEU A 60 15.08 11.47 -12.82
C LEU A 60 15.32 12.46 -13.96
N ALA A 61 14.69 12.25 -15.11
CA ALA A 61 14.80 13.15 -16.28
C ALA A 61 14.30 14.57 -16.00
N ARG A 62 13.34 14.73 -15.07
CA ARG A 62 12.84 16.05 -14.64
C ARG A 62 13.61 16.65 -13.45
N GLY A 63 14.53 15.90 -12.83
CA GLY A 63 15.33 16.33 -11.68
C GLY A 63 14.75 15.96 -10.30
N GLY A 64 13.82 15.01 -10.25
CA GLY A 64 13.25 14.48 -9.00
C GLY A 64 11.75 14.23 -9.07
N GLY A 65 11.15 13.84 -7.94
CA GLY A 65 9.71 13.58 -7.85
C GLY A 65 9.35 12.69 -6.66
N SER A 66 8.11 12.21 -6.64
CA SER A 66 7.58 11.39 -5.55
C SER A 66 7.07 10.03 -6.06
N VAL A 67 7.52 8.95 -5.42
CA VAL A 67 6.97 7.60 -5.58
C VAL A 67 6.21 7.23 -4.32
N ILE A 68 4.97 6.83 -4.47
CA ILE A 68 4.10 6.39 -3.39
C ILE A 68 3.69 4.95 -3.69
N ASN A 69 4.20 4.02 -2.91
CA ASN A 69 3.87 2.59 -3.02
C ASN A 69 2.80 2.24 -1.99
N VAL A 70 1.64 1.77 -2.42
CA VAL A 70 0.58 1.37 -1.50
C VAL A 70 0.85 -0.02 -0.96
N ALA A 71 1.37 -0.05 0.27
CA ALA A 71 1.53 -1.26 1.06
C ALA A 71 0.24 -1.58 1.83
N SER A 72 0.31 -1.87 3.12
CA SER A 72 -0.82 -2.10 4.01
C SER A 72 -0.29 -2.16 5.45
N PHE A 73 -1.15 -1.98 6.43
CA PHE A 73 -0.84 -2.26 7.84
C PHE A 73 -0.39 -3.72 8.07
N VAL A 74 -0.90 -4.68 7.28
CA VAL A 74 -0.48 -6.09 7.38
C VAL A 74 0.96 -6.36 6.92
N ALA A 75 1.64 -5.37 6.35
CA ALA A 75 3.09 -5.43 6.14
C ALA A 75 3.89 -5.34 7.46
N LEU A 76 3.24 -4.92 8.55
CA LEU A 76 3.84 -4.67 9.87
C LEU A 76 3.33 -5.65 10.93
N VAL A 77 2.08 -6.09 10.80
CA VAL A 77 1.42 -7.02 11.72
C VAL A 77 0.74 -8.15 10.94
N GLY A 78 0.50 -9.29 11.60
CA GLY A 78 -0.26 -10.39 10.99
C GLY A 78 -1.72 -9.99 10.77
N ALA A 79 -2.34 -10.54 9.74
CA ALA A 79 -3.75 -10.36 9.48
C ALA A 79 -4.63 -11.21 10.41
N ALA A 80 -5.78 -10.69 10.82
CA ALA A 80 -6.76 -11.44 11.61
C ALA A 80 -7.43 -12.60 10.83
N THR A 81 -7.40 -12.51 9.51
CA THR A 81 -7.84 -13.57 8.59
C THR A 81 -6.66 -13.98 7.73
N SER A 82 -6.45 -15.28 7.56
CA SER A 82 -5.33 -15.80 6.77
C SER A 82 -5.38 -15.27 5.34
N GLN A 83 -4.27 -14.73 4.87
CA GLN A 83 -4.06 -14.13 3.54
C GLN A 83 -2.55 -14.07 3.28
N ILE A 84 -1.91 -15.24 3.22
CA ILE A 84 -0.44 -15.36 3.30
C ILE A 84 0.26 -14.64 2.16
N SER A 85 -0.23 -14.78 0.92
CA SER A 85 0.39 -14.18 -0.25
C SER A 85 0.22 -12.65 -0.26
N TYR A 86 -0.96 -12.15 0.09
CA TYR A 86 -1.21 -10.72 0.21
C TYR A 86 -0.29 -10.08 1.26
N THR A 87 -0.25 -10.65 2.46
CA THR A 87 0.61 -10.15 3.55
C THR A 87 2.08 -10.13 3.14
N ALA A 88 2.57 -11.21 2.54
CA ALA A 88 3.94 -11.29 2.03
C ALA A 88 4.21 -10.24 0.94
N SER A 89 3.26 -10.05 0.01
CA SER A 89 3.39 -9.06 -1.07
C SER A 89 3.49 -7.63 -0.53
N LYS A 90 2.71 -7.30 0.50
CA LYS A 90 2.74 -5.96 1.13
C LYS A 90 4.02 -5.74 1.94
N GLY A 91 4.57 -6.78 2.56
CA GLY A 91 5.91 -6.76 3.15
C GLY A 91 7.02 -6.53 2.13
N ALA A 92 6.92 -7.18 0.96
CA ALA A 92 7.86 -6.97 -0.15
C ALA A 92 7.83 -5.53 -0.67
N VAL A 93 6.63 -4.94 -0.84
CA VAL A 93 6.47 -3.54 -1.24
C VAL A 93 7.13 -2.59 -0.24
N LEU A 94 6.97 -2.86 1.06
CA LEU A 94 7.59 -2.06 2.12
C LEU A 94 9.13 -2.15 2.08
N ALA A 95 9.68 -3.34 1.83
CA ALA A 95 11.13 -3.54 1.69
C ALA A 95 11.67 -2.82 0.44
N MET A 96 11.03 -2.99 -0.73
CA MET A 96 11.40 -2.29 -1.97
C MET A 96 11.36 -0.77 -1.81
N THR A 97 10.38 -0.24 -1.07
CA THR A 97 10.26 1.19 -0.83
C THR A 97 11.49 1.75 -0.13
N ARG A 98 11.99 1.07 0.89
CA ARG A 98 13.21 1.50 1.62
C ARG A 98 14.45 1.43 0.75
N GLU A 99 14.60 0.37 -0.02
CA GLU A 99 15.73 0.20 -0.95
C GLU A 99 15.77 1.34 -1.98
N LEU A 100 14.66 1.57 -2.70
CA LEU A 100 14.55 2.62 -3.70
C LEU A 100 14.70 4.03 -3.09
N ALA A 101 14.21 4.25 -1.87
CA ALA A 101 14.36 5.53 -1.19
C ALA A 101 15.84 5.88 -0.95
N VAL A 102 16.64 4.91 -0.50
CA VAL A 102 18.08 5.11 -0.26
C VAL A 102 18.83 5.31 -1.58
N GLU A 103 18.49 4.50 -2.60
CA GLU A 103 19.13 4.55 -3.91
C GLU A 103 18.94 5.91 -4.61
N PHE A 104 17.73 6.46 -4.60
CA PHE A 104 17.36 7.63 -5.39
C PHE A 104 17.29 8.96 -4.62
N ALA A 105 17.47 8.95 -3.29
CA ALA A 105 17.33 10.17 -2.46
C ALA A 105 18.20 11.33 -2.95
N ARG A 106 19.47 11.08 -3.27
CA ARG A 106 20.41 12.11 -3.73
C ARG A 106 20.13 12.62 -5.15
N GLN A 107 19.25 11.93 -5.86
CA GLN A 107 18.80 12.29 -7.20
C GLN A 107 17.45 13.01 -7.18
N GLY A 108 16.99 13.43 -5.98
CA GLY A 108 15.76 14.19 -5.80
C GLY A 108 14.48 13.37 -5.85
N VAL A 109 14.55 12.03 -5.87
CA VAL A 109 13.37 11.17 -5.86
C VAL A 109 13.09 10.70 -4.43
N ARG A 110 11.91 11.00 -3.92
CA ARG A 110 11.39 10.48 -2.66
C ARG A 110 10.57 9.23 -2.92
N VAL A 111 10.75 8.20 -2.11
CA VAL A 111 9.99 6.95 -2.23
C VAL A 111 9.43 6.57 -0.86
N ASN A 112 8.11 6.51 -0.74
CA ASN A 112 7.43 6.24 0.53
C ASN A 112 6.38 5.15 0.39
N ALA A 113 6.19 4.37 1.46
CA ALA A 113 5.12 3.39 1.54
C ALA A 113 3.91 4.00 2.26
N LEU A 114 2.77 4.10 1.58
CA LEU A 114 1.49 4.39 2.20
C LEU A 114 0.90 3.08 2.71
N CYS A 115 0.61 3.00 4.00
CA CYS A 115 0.12 1.81 4.69
C CYS A 115 -1.28 2.06 5.27
N PRO A 116 -2.35 1.85 4.47
CA PRO A 116 -3.71 1.97 4.96
C PRO A 116 -4.05 0.90 6.00
N GLY A 117 -4.86 1.26 6.98
CA GLY A 117 -5.68 0.34 7.79
C GLY A 117 -6.92 -0.13 7.03
N PRO A 118 -7.92 -0.68 7.72
CA PRO A 118 -9.19 -1.04 7.11
C PRO A 118 -9.92 0.20 6.56
N VAL A 119 -10.32 0.14 5.29
CA VAL A 119 -11.01 1.22 4.58
C VAL A 119 -12.42 0.78 4.24
N GLU A 120 -13.39 1.62 4.51
CA GLU A 120 -14.79 1.40 4.17
C GLU A 120 -14.98 1.44 2.65
N THR A 121 -14.79 0.28 2.02
CA THR A 121 -14.98 0.09 0.58
C THR A 121 -16.14 -0.86 0.31
N PRO A 122 -16.81 -0.77 -0.86
CA PRO A 122 -17.86 -1.71 -1.20
C PRO A 122 -17.43 -3.18 -1.11
N LEU A 123 -16.18 -3.48 -1.43
CA LEU A 123 -15.62 -4.84 -1.33
C LEU A 123 -15.56 -5.31 0.13
N LEU A 124 -15.00 -4.49 1.02
CA LEU A 124 -14.85 -4.83 2.44
C LEU A 124 -16.22 -4.94 3.13
N MET A 125 -17.16 -4.04 2.80
CA MET A 125 -18.50 -4.06 3.40
C MET A 125 -19.27 -5.32 3.01
N ARG A 126 -19.20 -5.76 1.75
CA ARG A 126 -19.80 -7.03 1.32
C ARG A 126 -19.23 -8.23 2.08
N LEU A 127 -17.90 -8.26 2.28
CA LEU A 127 -17.26 -9.34 3.04
C LEU A 127 -17.80 -9.42 4.48
N PHE A 128 -18.12 -8.28 5.09
CA PHE A 128 -18.70 -8.25 6.44
C PHE A 128 -20.18 -8.65 6.47
N GLU A 129 -20.95 -8.33 5.43
CA GLU A 129 -22.33 -8.79 5.28
C GLU A 129 -22.40 -10.32 5.16
N GLU A 130 -21.42 -10.93 4.48
CA GLU A 130 -21.33 -12.39 4.29
C GLU A 130 -20.82 -13.13 5.54
N THR A 131 -20.21 -12.44 6.50
CA THR A 131 -19.60 -13.08 7.69
C THR A 131 -20.08 -12.42 8.97
N PRO A 132 -21.11 -12.97 9.65
CA PRO A 132 -21.65 -12.42 10.88
C PRO A 132 -20.60 -12.16 11.96
N GLY A 133 -20.62 -10.98 12.57
CA GLY A 133 -19.69 -10.56 13.62
C GLY A 133 -18.27 -10.24 13.15
N ALA A 134 -18.01 -10.26 11.83
CA ALA A 134 -16.67 -9.97 11.31
C ALA A 134 -16.30 -8.49 11.42
N LEU A 135 -17.29 -7.61 11.32
CA LEU A 135 -17.13 -6.16 11.48
C LEU A 135 -16.69 -5.84 12.92
N GLU A 136 -17.45 -6.30 13.91
CA GLU A 136 -17.22 -6.03 15.33
C GLU A 136 -15.86 -6.57 15.78
N ARG A 137 -15.51 -7.81 15.37
CA ARG A 137 -14.20 -8.41 15.67
C ARG A 137 -13.02 -7.63 15.12
N ARG A 138 -13.19 -6.88 14.04
CA ARG A 138 -12.12 -6.03 13.48
C ARG A 138 -12.14 -4.63 14.07
N MET A 139 -13.33 -4.11 14.35
CA MET A 139 -13.51 -2.76 14.87
C MET A 139 -12.83 -2.58 16.23
N VAL A 140 -12.86 -3.59 17.10
CA VAL A 140 -12.21 -3.54 18.42
C VAL A 140 -10.71 -3.24 18.34
N HIS A 141 -10.08 -3.57 17.21
CA HIS A 141 -8.63 -3.33 17.01
C HIS A 141 -8.31 -1.97 16.40
N VAL A 142 -9.31 -1.16 16.08
CA VAL A 142 -9.11 0.20 15.54
C VAL A 142 -9.41 1.22 16.63
N PRO A 143 -8.40 1.86 17.25
CA PRO A 143 -8.59 2.81 18.35
C PRO A 143 -9.52 3.98 18.03
N MET A 144 -9.58 4.41 16.76
CA MET A 144 -10.51 5.46 16.33
C MET A 144 -11.97 4.99 16.29
N GLY A 145 -12.29 3.70 16.54
CA GLY A 145 -13.63 3.14 16.61
C GLY A 145 -14.40 3.14 15.28
N ARG A 146 -13.71 3.33 14.17
CA ARG A 146 -14.29 3.30 12.81
C ARG A 146 -13.25 2.94 11.77
N PHE A 147 -13.69 2.46 10.61
CA PHE A 147 -12.81 2.33 9.44
C PHE A 147 -12.57 3.68 8.76
N ALA A 148 -11.49 3.75 8.00
CA ALA A 148 -11.16 4.93 7.22
C ALA A 148 -12.11 5.08 6.02
N GLN A 149 -12.40 6.30 5.65
CA GLN A 149 -12.97 6.61 4.35
C GLN A 149 -11.86 6.67 3.29
N ALA A 150 -12.17 6.33 2.04
CA ALA A 150 -11.19 6.36 0.94
C ALA A 150 -10.49 7.72 0.80
N ARG A 151 -11.21 8.82 1.08
CA ARG A 151 -10.65 10.18 1.06
C ARG A 151 -9.55 10.39 2.10
N GLU A 152 -9.61 9.73 3.26
CA GLU A 152 -8.58 9.86 4.30
C GLU A 152 -7.27 9.23 3.85
N ILE A 153 -7.34 8.11 3.12
CA ILE A 153 -6.16 7.51 2.49
C ILE A 153 -5.63 8.40 1.35
N ALA A 154 -6.53 8.96 0.54
CA ALA A 154 -6.15 9.88 -0.54
C ALA A 154 -5.46 11.15 -0.01
N ASN A 155 -5.86 11.67 1.16
CA ASN A 155 -5.18 12.79 1.82
C ASN A 155 -3.74 12.42 2.23
N GLY A 156 -3.51 11.20 2.71
CA GLY A 156 -2.16 10.69 2.97
C GLY A 156 -1.30 10.61 1.70
N ALA A 157 -1.90 10.14 0.60
CA ALA A 157 -1.24 10.10 -0.70
C ALA A 157 -0.93 11.54 -1.21
N LEU A 158 -1.86 12.47 -1.05
CA LEU A 158 -1.67 13.88 -1.44
C LEU A 158 -0.52 14.52 -0.68
N PHE A 159 -0.43 14.33 0.63
CA PHE A 159 0.71 14.80 1.44
C PHE A 159 2.03 14.24 0.92
N LEU A 160 2.10 12.93 0.65
CA LEU A 160 3.32 12.29 0.15
C LEU A 160 3.66 12.72 -1.28
N ALA A 161 2.68 13.13 -2.09
CA ALA A 161 2.89 13.63 -3.44
C ALA A 161 3.42 15.06 -3.45
N GLY A 162 3.02 15.91 -2.50
CA GLY A 162 3.31 17.34 -2.43
C GLY A 162 4.68 17.68 -1.82
N ASP A 163 5.00 18.96 -1.91
CA ASP A 163 6.26 19.51 -1.39
C ASP A 163 6.29 19.59 0.14
N GLU A 164 5.13 19.50 0.80
CA GLU A 164 5.01 19.42 2.26
C GLU A 164 5.76 18.21 2.83
N SER A 165 5.94 17.16 2.01
CA SER A 165 6.71 15.96 2.36
C SER A 165 8.13 15.96 1.80
N SER A 166 8.71 17.12 1.46
CA SER A 166 10.02 17.24 0.79
C SER A 166 11.18 16.60 1.56
N TYR A 167 11.06 16.41 2.87
CA TYR A 167 12.07 15.72 3.71
C TYR A 167 11.61 14.33 4.17
N VAL A 168 10.60 13.75 3.51
CA VAL A 168 10.05 12.42 3.84
C VAL A 168 10.39 11.44 2.72
N THR A 169 11.30 10.50 2.99
CA THR A 169 11.64 9.39 2.08
C THR A 169 11.94 8.13 2.89
N GLY A 170 11.67 6.96 2.35
CA GLY A 170 11.85 5.64 3.00
C GLY A 170 10.85 5.38 4.13
N SER A 171 9.82 6.23 4.29
CA SER A 171 8.89 6.13 5.41
C SER A 171 7.87 5.00 5.23
N THR A 172 7.45 4.47 6.37
CA THR A 172 6.25 3.65 6.51
C THR A 172 5.14 4.58 7.00
N PHE A 173 4.38 5.16 6.07
CA PHE A 173 3.38 6.17 6.37
C PHE A 173 2.03 5.51 6.65
N LEU A 174 1.70 5.39 7.94
CA LEU A 174 0.49 4.76 8.43
C LEU A 174 -0.71 5.69 8.38
N VAL A 175 -1.81 5.20 7.82
CA VAL A 175 -3.14 5.81 7.87
C VAL A 175 -4.12 4.71 8.27
N ASP A 176 -4.11 4.32 9.53
CA ASP A 176 -4.69 3.06 10.02
C ASP A 176 -5.61 3.21 11.25
N GLY A 177 -5.92 4.44 11.65
CA GLY A 177 -6.75 4.71 12.83
C GLY A 177 -6.14 4.27 14.15
N GLY A 178 -4.80 4.09 14.19
CA GLY A 178 -4.03 3.66 15.36
C GLY A 178 -3.94 2.14 15.54
N LEU A 179 -4.41 1.36 14.55
CA LEU A 179 -4.46 -0.11 14.65
C LEU A 179 -3.09 -0.71 14.98
N THR A 180 -2.02 -0.26 14.31
CA THR A 180 -0.67 -0.79 14.55
C THR A 180 0.03 -0.20 15.77
N ALA A 181 -0.52 0.85 16.39
CA ALA A 181 0.07 1.54 17.53
C ALA A 181 -0.46 1.05 18.89
N ALA A 182 -1.59 0.37 18.92
CA ALA A 182 -2.29 0.04 20.15
C ALA A 182 -2.30 -1.46 20.45
N TYR A 183 -2.18 -1.79 21.74
CA TYR A 183 -2.64 -3.06 22.29
C TYR A 183 -4.08 -2.86 22.77
N VAL A 184 -5.02 -3.55 22.15
CA VAL A 184 -6.45 -3.40 22.45
C VAL A 184 -6.99 -4.72 22.98
N THR A 185 -7.66 -4.67 24.13
CA THR A 185 -8.47 -5.76 24.67
C THR A 185 -9.95 -5.37 24.60
N PRO A 186 -10.85 -6.31 24.30
CA PRO A 186 -12.29 -6.07 24.46
C PRO A 186 -12.60 -5.66 25.91
N GLU A 187 -13.43 -4.64 26.08
CA GLU A 187 -14.01 -4.28 27.37
C GLU A 187 -15.09 -5.29 27.79
#